data_95871ec9fbd7298c4956255978f4c43f
#
_entry.id   95871ec9fbd7298c4956255978f4c43f
#
_cell.length_a   1.000
_cell.length_b   1.000
_cell.length_c   1.000
_cell.angle_alpha   90.00
_cell.angle_beta   90.00
_cell.angle_gamma   90.00
#
_symmetry.space_group_name_H-M   'P 1'
#
loop_
_entity.id
_entity.type
_entity.pdbx_description
1 polymer ?
#
loop_
_entity_poly.entity_id
_entity_poly.type
_entity_poly.pdbx_seq_one_letter_code
_entity_poly.pdbx_strand_id
1 'polypeptide(L)'
;MGFHFCEKLIDCFNYYSFDPNNKVAEIEAIGEIDFDDTNSKCCTNKIVILKELKWNEVLDMCNSGKGNSGHHNSGNYNSGNRNSGYHNSGNYNSGNYNSGYRNSGYRNSGYYNSGNCNSGYYNSGNCNSGNYNSGYYNSGHHNSGNCNSGYCNTNSPKVRMFNHETEFNFNDESIVRFKEILFDCPQSYEYSDFIDKSEMSEEEIIKHPECEIIGGYIKTIIVEADKQKWWDEDVSDDDKEFIKSLPYFDADIFYECVGVRV
;
A
#
# COMPACT_ATOMS: atom_id res chain seq x y z
N MET A 1 0.55 -10.35 -51.51
CA MET A 1 -0.30 -10.13 -50.30
C MET A 1 -0.14 -11.37 -49.45
N GLY A 2 0.31 -11.23 -48.21
CA GLY A 2 0.62 -12.37 -47.34
C GLY A 2 -0.10 -12.25 -46.00
N PHE A 3 -0.08 -13.32 -45.22
CA PHE A 3 -0.55 -13.32 -43.85
C PHE A 3 0.56 -12.79 -42.97
N HIS A 4 0.20 -11.83 -42.07
CA HIS A 4 1.11 -11.27 -41.08
C HIS A 4 0.94 -12.03 -39.76
N PHE A 5 2.05 -12.31 -39.08
CA PHE A 5 2.06 -12.96 -37.78
C PHE A 5 3.25 -12.46 -36.93
N CYS A 6 3.30 -12.79 -35.65
CA CYS A 6 4.43 -12.57 -34.78
C CYS A 6 4.90 -13.91 -34.20
N GLU A 7 6.20 -14.09 -34.00
CA GLU A 7 6.74 -15.27 -33.33
C GLU A 7 6.36 -15.36 -31.85
N LYS A 8 6.19 -14.22 -31.22
CA LYS A 8 5.74 -14.15 -29.84
C LYS A 8 4.37 -13.52 -29.78
N LEU A 9 3.46 -14.14 -29.02
CA LEU A 9 2.09 -13.66 -28.86
C LEU A 9 2.04 -12.21 -28.39
N ILE A 10 2.91 -11.84 -27.44
CA ILE A 10 2.90 -10.49 -26.87
C ILE A 10 3.18 -9.40 -27.93
N ASP A 11 3.95 -9.71 -28.96
CA ASP A 11 4.31 -8.75 -30.01
C ASP A 11 3.14 -8.44 -30.94
N CYS A 12 2.15 -9.33 -31.02
CA CYS A 12 0.91 -9.07 -31.77
C CYS A 12 0.20 -7.82 -31.24
N PHE A 13 0.31 -7.55 -29.93
CA PHE A 13 -0.34 -6.41 -29.29
C PHE A 13 0.44 -5.09 -29.42
N ASN A 14 1.53 -5.07 -30.16
CA ASN A 14 2.10 -3.83 -30.67
C ASN A 14 1.31 -3.29 -31.89
N TYR A 15 0.53 -4.17 -32.55
CA TYR A 15 -0.21 -3.85 -33.78
C TYR A 15 -1.72 -3.89 -33.59
N TYR A 16 -2.21 -4.61 -32.60
CA TYR A 16 -3.62 -4.78 -32.27
C TYR A 16 -3.87 -4.40 -30.80
N SER A 17 -5.07 -3.91 -30.54
CA SER A 17 -5.47 -3.63 -29.17
C SER A 17 -5.47 -4.91 -28.31
N PHE A 18 -5.08 -4.79 -27.04
CA PHE A 18 -5.18 -5.89 -26.06
C PHE A 18 -6.62 -5.96 -25.55
N ASP A 19 -7.48 -6.68 -26.28
CA ASP A 19 -8.93 -6.69 -26.10
C ASP A 19 -9.45 -8.13 -26.13
N PRO A 20 -10.27 -8.57 -25.13
CA PRO A 20 -10.84 -9.92 -25.08
C PRO A 20 -11.77 -10.26 -26.25
N ASN A 21 -12.24 -9.27 -27.01
CA ASN A 21 -13.03 -9.49 -28.22
C ASN A 21 -12.18 -9.84 -29.44
N ASN A 22 -10.87 -9.65 -29.40
CA ASN A 22 -9.98 -10.07 -30.45
C ASN A 22 -9.82 -11.60 -30.45
N LYS A 23 -9.91 -12.18 -31.63
CA LYS A 23 -9.60 -13.59 -31.86
C LYS A 23 -8.09 -13.74 -32.07
N VAL A 24 -7.48 -14.60 -31.31
CA VAL A 24 -6.05 -14.89 -31.35
C VAL A 24 -5.91 -16.39 -31.65
N ALA A 25 -5.00 -16.74 -32.54
CA ALA A 25 -4.76 -18.12 -32.89
C ALA A 25 -3.25 -18.45 -32.93
N GLU A 26 -2.92 -19.64 -32.49
CA GLU A 26 -1.64 -20.27 -32.78
C GLU A 26 -1.66 -20.80 -34.19
N ILE A 27 -0.62 -20.47 -34.95
CA ILE A 27 -0.51 -20.87 -36.38
C ILE A 27 0.84 -21.53 -36.67
N GLU A 28 0.87 -22.30 -37.72
CA GLU A 28 2.10 -22.75 -38.37
C GLU A 28 2.24 -22.05 -39.72
N ALA A 29 3.37 -21.37 -39.93
CA ALA A 29 3.72 -20.77 -41.20
C ALA A 29 4.41 -21.86 -42.06
N ILE A 30 3.77 -22.26 -43.13
CA ILE A 30 4.24 -23.38 -44.02
C ILE A 30 4.63 -22.91 -45.40
N GLY A 31 4.59 -21.61 -45.68
CA GLY A 31 5.05 -21.00 -46.93
C GLY A 31 6.43 -20.36 -46.79
N GLU A 32 6.77 -19.55 -47.77
CA GLU A 32 7.93 -18.65 -47.65
C GLU A 32 7.67 -17.64 -46.57
N ILE A 33 8.67 -17.44 -45.70
CA ILE A 33 8.58 -16.48 -44.57
C ILE A 33 9.52 -15.32 -44.85
N ASP A 34 8.97 -14.13 -44.78
CA ASP A 34 9.71 -12.86 -44.85
C ASP A 34 9.75 -12.25 -43.46
N PHE A 35 10.96 -11.96 -42.97
CA PHE A 35 11.24 -11.39 -41.67
C PHE A 35 11.61 -9.91 -41.84
N ASP A 36 11.02 -9.06 -41.00
CA ASP A 36 11.46 -7.69 -40.87
C ASP A 36 12.44 -7.61 -39.69
N ASP A 37 13.73 -7.43 -39.99
CA ASP A 37 14.79 -7.33 -38.98
C ASP A 37 14.63 -6.11 -38.02
N THR A 38 13.73 -5.19 -38.35
CA THR A 38 13.50 -4.00 -37.57
C THR A 38 12.32 -4.10 -36.62
N ASN A 39 11.46 -5.10 -36.79
CA ASN A 39 10.28 -5.31 -35.95
C ASN A 39 9.93 -6.80 -35.80
N SER A 40 9.05 -7.13 -34.87
CA SER A 40 8.66 -8.52 -34.57
C SER A 40 7.59 -9.10 -35.49
N LYS A 41 7.26 -8.42 -36.59
CA LYS A 41 6.22 -8.83 -37.53
C LYS A 41 6.79 -9.59 -38.69
N CYS A 42 6.27 -10.78 -38.90
CA CYS A 42 6.61 -11.64 -40.01
C CYS A 42 5.49 -11.70 -41.04
N CYS A 43 5.82 -12.11 -42.27
CA CYS A 43 4.86 -12.30 -43.35
C CYS A 43 5.07 -13.64 -44.01
N THR A 44 3.99 -14.34 -44.37
CA THR A 44 4.04 -15.58 -45.16
C THR A 44 2.87 -15.67 -46.13
N ASN A 45 3.03 -16.43 -47.19
CA ASN A 45 1.97 -16.67 -48.17
C ASN A 45 1.02 -17.81 -47.79
N LYS A 46 1.38 -18.64 -46.77
CA LYS A 46 0.56 -19.79 -46.34
C LYS A 46 0.70 -20.09 -44.87
N ILE A 47 -0.46 -20.20 -44.19
CA ILE A 47 -0.55 -20.58 -42.77
C ILE A 47 -1.50 -21.77 -42.58
N VAL A 48 -1.31 -22.51 -41.49
CA VAL A 48 -2.27 -23.45 -40.91
C VAL A 48 -2.63 -22.94 -39.53
N ILE A 49 -3.92 -22.80 -39.26
CA ILE A 49 -4.41 -22.46 -37.91
C ILE A 49 -4.41 -23.75 -37.09
N LEU A 50 -3.62 -23.80 -36.04
CA LEU A 50 -3.51 -24.92 -35.14
C LEU A 50 -4.56 -24.91 -34.04
N LYS A 51 -4.76 -23.74 -33.45
CA LYS A 51 -5.67 -23.55 -32.32
C LYS A 51 -6.10 -22.09 -32.17
N GLU A 52 -7.39 -21.84 -31.92
CA GLU A 52 -7.85 -20.55 -31.41
C GLU A 52 -7.61 -20.50 -29.88
N LEU A 53 -6.92 -19.47 -29.40
CA LEU A 53 -6.59 -19.30 -27.99
C LEU A 53 -7.76 -18.66 -27.26
N LYS A 54 -8.12 -19.19 -26.10
CA LYS A 54 -9.03 -18.54 -25.17
C LYS A 54 -8.34 -17.35 -24.50
N TRP A 55 -9.11 -16.35 -24.11
CA TRP A 55 -8.55 -15.13 -23.54
C TRP A 55 -7.70 -15.37 -22.27
N ASN A 56 -8.05 -16.33 -21.41
CA ASN A 56 -7.23 -16.71 -20.26
C ASN A 56 -5.86 -17.30 -20.68
N GLU A 57 -5.80 -18.06 -21.76
CA GLU A 57 -4.54 -18.57 -22.30
C GLU A 57 -3.68 -17.43 -22.86
N VAL A 58 -4.31 -16.46 -23.54
CA VAL A 58 -3.64 -15.23 -23.99
C VAL A 58 -3.05 -14.44 -22.82
N LEU A 59 -3.81 -14.28 -21.72
CA LEU A 59 -3.35 -13.60 -20.51
C LEU A 59 -2.14 -14.31 -19.89
N ASP A 60 -2.20 -15.65 -19.79
CA ASP A 60 -1.11 -16.44 -19.21
C ASP A 60 0.17 -16.37 -20.06
N MET A 61 0.03 -16.37 -21.39
CA MET A 61 1.16 -16.27 -22.32
C MET A 61 1.76 -14.86 -22.40
N CYS A 62 0.96 -13.81 -22.19
CA CYS A 62 1.42 -12.42 -22.23
C CYS A 62 2.01 -11.92 -20.90
N ASN A 63 1.92 -12.70 -19.85
CA ASN A 63 2.41 -12.35 -18.52
C ASN A 63 3.34 -13.43 -17.99
N SER A 64 4.28 -13.06 -17.15
CA SER A 64 5.00 -14.03 -16.34
C SER A 64 4.51 -13.98 -14.89
N GLY A 65 4.12 -15.14 -14.35
CA GLY A 65 3.58 -15.26 -13.01
C GLY A 65 2.07 -15.50 -12.96
N LYS A 66 1.51 -15.51 -11.75
CA LYS A 66 0.16 -16.00 -11.47
C LYS A 66 -0.81 -14.86 -11.18
N GLY A 67 -2.06 -14.98 -11.67
CA GLY A 67 -3.16 -14.08 -11.31
C GLY A 67 -2.99 -12.65 -11.83
N ASN A 68 -2.23 -12.45 -12.92
CA ASN A 68 -2.07 -11.16 -13.56
C ASN A 68 -3.25 -10.84 -14.47
N SER A 69 -3.63 -9.55 -14.49
CA SER A 69 -4.62 -8.98 -15.40
C SER A 69 -3.97 -7.87 -16.23
N GLY A 70 -4.32 -7.77 -17.51
CA GLY A 70 -3.62 -6.89 -18.44
C GLY A 70 -2.44 -7.58 -19.12
N HIS A 71 -1.42 -6.83 -19.58
CA HIS A 71 -0.31 -7.38 -20.35
C HIS A 71 1.08 -6.89 -19.91
N HIS A 72 2.10 -7.64 -20.27
CA HIS A 72 3.49 -7.35 -19.90
C HIS A 72 3.73 -7.27 -18.38
N ASN A 73 2.97 -8.01 -17.58
CA ASN A 73 3.20 -8.08 -16.16
C ASN A 73 4.19 -9.19 -15.82
N SER A 74 5.06 -8.94 -14.85
CA SER A 74 6.00 -9.91 -14.27
C SER A 74 5.78 -10.01 -12.76
N GLY A 75 5.78 -11.24 -12.24
CA GLY A 75 5.39 -11.52 -10.86
C GLY A 75 3.91 -11.84 -10.71
N ASN A 76 3.33 -11.70 -9.53
CA ASN A 76 2.00 -12.21 -9.26
C ASN A 76 0.99 -11.13 -8.87
N TYR A 77 -0.28 -11.37 -9.22
CA TYR A 77 -1.42 -10.56 -8.82
C TYR A 77 -1.30 -9.08 -9.22
N ASN A 78 -0.69 -8.80 -10.37
CA ASN A 78 -0.63 -7.44 -10.89
C ASN A 78 -1.84 -7.16 -11.78
N SER A 79 -2.38 -5.95 -11.69
CA SER A 79 -3.47 -5.44 -12.53
C SER A 79 -3.01 -4.24 -13.34
N GLY A 80 -3.36 -4.20 -14.62
CA GLY A 80 -2.90 -3.20 -15.56
C GLY A 80 -1.71 -3.68 -16.39
N ASN A 81 -0.85 -2.76 -16.84
CA ASN A 81 0.17 -3.11 -17.84
C ASN A 81 1.59 -2.80 -17.38
N ARG A 82 2.53 -3.65 -17.77
CA ARG A 82 3.96 -3.45 -17.54
C ARG A 82 4.32 -3.23 -16.06
N ASN A 83 3.69 -4.00 -15.19
CA ASN A 83 4.04 -4.03 -13.77
C ASN A 83 5.03 -5.15 -13.49
N SER A 84 5.93 -4.91 -12.53
CA SER A 84 6.89 -5.91 -12.05
C SER A 84 6.79 -6.02 -10.53
N GLY A 85 6.68 -7.24 -10.01
CA GLY A 85 6.59 -7.53 -8.59
C GLY A 85 5.24 -8.10 -8.18
N TYR A 86 4.70 -7.67 -7.05
CA TYR A 86 3.58 -8.34 -6.40
C TYR A 86 2.46 -7.36 -6.04
N HIS A 87 1.21 -7.69 -6.41
CA HIS A 87 0.02 -6.89 -6.11
C HIS A 87 0.09 -5.42 -6.54
N ASN A 88 0.65 -5.13 -7.71
CA ASN A 88 0.62 -3.78 -8.24
C ASN A 88 -0.67 -3.53 -9.05
N SER A 89 -1.20 -2.32 -8.94
CA SER A 89 -2.37 -1.84 -9.70
C SER A 89 -2.01 -0.61 -10.53
N GLY A 90 -2.45 -0.59 -11.78
CA GLY A 90 -2.11 0.48 -12.73
C GLY A 90 -0.98 0.09 -13.66
N ASN A 91 -0.16 1.04 -14.11
CA ASN A 91 0.81 0.75 -15.16
C ASN A 91 2.24 1.14 -14.79
N TYR A 92 3.20 0.37 -15.28
CA TYR A 92 4.63 0.63 -15.12
C TYR A 92 5.11 0.68 -13.66
N ASN A 93 4.44 -0.01 -12.75
CA ASN A 93 4.88 -0.07 -11.37
C ASN A 93 5.94 -1.16 -11.16
N SER A 94 6.92 -0.90 -10.32
CA SER A 94 7.97 -1.83 -9.92
C SER A 94 8.02 -2.00 -8.41
N GLY A 95 8.14 -3.23 -7.94
CA GLY A 95 8.07 -3.55 -6.52
C GLY A 95 6.71 -4.07 -6.11
N ASN A 96 6.28 -3.85 -4.86
CA ASN A 96 5.08 -4.50 -4.36
C ASN A 96 4.04 -3.52 -3.84
N TYR A 97 2.77 -3.86 -4.03
CA TYR A 97 1.62 -3.12 -3.52
C TYR A 97 1.57 -1.66 -3.99
N ASN A 98 2.12 -1.35 -5.16
CA ASN A 98 2.03 0.00 -5.70
C ASN A 98 0.72 0.19 -6.47
N SER A 99 0.14 1.40 -6.37
CA SER A 99 -1.06 1.79 -7.10
C SER A 99 -0.81 3.06 -7.91
N GLY A 100 -1.23 3.07 -9.18
CA GLY A 100 -1.09 4.22 -10.06
C GLY A 100 -0.10 4.01 -11.19
N TYR A 101 0.79 4.97 -11.45
CA TYR A 101 1.63 5.00 -12.64
C TYR A 101 3.10 5.28 -12.33
N ARG A 102 3.99 4.42 -12.81
CA ARG A 102 5.45 4.55 -12.66
C ARG A 102 5.91 4.73 -11.21
N ASN A 103 5.32 3.99 -10.30
CA ASN A 103 5.81 3.92 -8.93
C ASN A 103 6.87 2.84 -8.79
N SER A 104 7.86 3.07 -7.94
CA SER A 104 8.93 2.12 -7.63
C SER A 104 9.09 1.95 -6.12
N GLY A 105 9.13 0.72 -5.64
CA GLY A 105 9.30 0.38 -4.23
C GLY A 105 8.08 -0.31 -3.62
N TYR A 106 7.68 0.10 -2.43
CA TYR A 106 6.66 -0.60 -1.65
C TYR A 106 5.53 0.33 -1.20
N ARG A 107 4.27 -0.06 -1.46
CA ARG A 107 3.06 0.67 -1.02
C ARG A 107 2.99 2.13 -1.45
N ASN A 108 3.46 2.44 -2.63
CA ASN A 108 3.29 3.80 -3.16
C ASN A 108 1.94 3.95 -3.87
N SER A 109 1.34 5.13 -3.74
CA SER A 109 0.10 5.50 -4.42
C SER A 109 0.28 6.81 -5.20
N GLY A 110 -0.25 6.85 -6.42
CA GLY A 110 -0.15 8.02 -7.29
C GLY A 110 0.85 7.82 -8.44
N TYR A 111 1.67 8.82 -8.74
CA TYR A 111 2.47 8.85 -9.96
C TYR A 111 3.93 9.16 -9.68
N TYR A 112 4.83 8.39 -10.28
CA TYR A 112 6.27 8.63 -10.23
C TYR A 112 6.87 8.69 -8.81
N ASN A 113 6.32 7.94 -7.88
CA ASN A 113 6.88 7.86 -6.53
C ASN A 113 7.99 6.79 -6.48
N SER A 114 9.02 7.07 -5.70
CA SER A 114 10.14 6.15 -5.45
C SER A 114 10.38 5.98 -3.94
N GLY A 115 10.61 4.76 -3.51
CA GLY A 115 10.75 4.41 -2.09
C GLY A 115 9.50 3.76 -1.52
N ASN A 116 9.17 4.02 -0.27
CA ASN A 116 8.09 3.29 0.41
C ASN A 116 7.00 4.21 0.95
N CYS A 117 5.76 3.76 0.87
CA CYS A 117 4.60 4.39 1.48
C CYS A 117 4.40 5.87 1.06
N ASN A 118 4.79 6.23 -0.15
CA ASN A 118 4.57 7.58 -0.65
C ASN A 118 3.19 7.71 -1.30
N SER A 119 2.56 8.87 -1.11
CA SER A 119 1.27 9.22 -1.73
C SER A 119 1.36 10.55 -2.46
N GLY A 120 0.86 10.61 -3.69
CA GLY A 120 0.87 11.80 -4.54
C GLY A 120 1.80 11.66 -5.73
N TYR A 121 2.52 12.74 -6.08
CA TYR A 121 3.29 12.83 -7.32
C TYR A 121 4.76 13.14 -7.05
N TYR A 122 5.65 12.40 -7.72
CA TYR A 122 7.09 12.67 -7.70
C TYR A 122 7.73 12.72 -6.31
N ASN A 123 7.26 11.90 -5.39
CA ASN A 123 7.90 11.80 -4.08
C ASN A 123 9.05 10.79 -4.12
N SER A 124 10.12 11.08 -3.37
CA SER A 124 11.28 10.21 -3.20
C SER A 124 11.57 10.00 -1.71
N GLY A 125 11.92 8.79 -1.33
CA GLY A 125 12.14 8.43 0.07
C GLY A 125 10.93 7.69 0.67
N ASN A 126 10.62 7.93 1.95
CA ASN A 126 9.58 7.13 2.61
C ASN A 126 8.53 7.99 3.30
N CYS A 127 7.28 7.51 3.24
CA CYS A 127 6.15 8.07 3.96
C CYS A 127 5.88 9.54 3.64
N ASN A 128 6.13 9.96 2.39
CA ASN A 128 5.81 11.32 1.97
C ASN A 128 4.38 11.40 1.41
N SER A 129 3.71 12.51 1.71
CA SER A 129 2.38 12.82 1.20
C SER A 129 2.39 14.17 0.46
N GLY A 130 1.68 14.25 -0.65
CA GLY A 130 1.70 15.43 -1.51
C GLY A 130 2.63 15.27 -2.70
N ASN A 131 3.28 16.34 -3.15
CA ASN A 131 4.03 16.30 -4.41
C ASN A 131 5.46 16.82 -4.27
N TYR A 132 6.38 16.22 -5.02
CA TYR A 132 7.76 16.65 -5.11
C TYR A 132 8.49 16.69 -3.76
N ASN A 133 8.15 15.80 -2.85
CA ASN A 133 8.86 15.71 -1.57
C ASN A 133 10.02 14.71 -1.67
N SER A 134 11.09 15.00 -0.93
CA SER A 134 12.27 14.15 -0.81
C SER A 134 12.63 13.94 0.65
N GLY A 135 13.02 12.72 1.02
CA GLY A 135 13.33 12.35 2.41
C GLY A 135 12.21 11.56 3.07
N TYR A 136 11.96 11.81 4.35
CA TYR A 136 11.07 10.99 5.17
C TYR A 136 9.97 11.80 5.83
N TYR A 137 8.74 11.29 5.81
CA TYR A 137 7.59 11.84 6.55
C TYR A 137 7.26 13.30 6.21
N ASN A 138 7.49 13.71 4.95
CA ASN A 138 7.12 15.05 4.53
C ASN A 138 5.65 15.09 4.07
N SER A 139 4.98 16.19 4.38
CA SER A 139 3.61 16.49 3.94
C SER A 139 3.57 17.83 3.20
N GLY A 140 2.84 17.92 2.11
CA GLY A 140 2.75 19.13 1.29
C GLY A 140 3.61 19.05 0.03
N HIS A 141 4.27 20.14 -0.37
CA HIS A 141 4.91 20.21 -1.68
C HIS A 141 6.33 20.75 -1.64
N HIS A 142 7.20 20.16 -2.46
CA HIS A 142 8.60 20.61 -2.63
C HIS A 142 9.42 20.63 -1.33
N ASN A 143 9.13 19.73 -0.39
CA ASN A 143 9.92 19.63 0.83
C ASN A 143 11.08 18.65 0.64
N SER A 144 12.21 18.98 1.26
CA SER A 144 13.41 18.15 1.32
C SER A 144 13.83 18.00 2.80
N GLY A 145 14.41 16.87 3.14
CA GLY A 145 14.70 16.55 4.55
C GLY A 145 13.61 15.71 5.18
N ASN A 146 13.40 15.82 6.48
CA ASN A 146 12.49 14.94 7.20
C ASN A 146 11.45 15.71 8.02
N CYS A 147 10.26 15.14 8.14
CA CYS A 147 9.18 15.63 8.99
C CYS A 147 8.71 17.06 8.68
N ASN A 148 8.89 17.50 7.44
CA ASN A 148 8.43 18.84 7.03
C ASN A 148 6.96 18.83 6.64
N SER A 149 6.26 19.91 6.92
CA SER A 149 4.92 20.18 6.40
C SER A 149 4.87 21.55 5.70
N GLY A 150 3.94 21.68 4.74
CA GLY A 150 3.81 22.91 3.96
C GLY A 150 4.66 22.89 2.68
N TYR A 151 5.37 23.99 2.40
CA TYR A 151 6.00 24.22 1.10
C TYR A 151 7.47 24.63 1.21
N CYS A 152 8.31 24.04 0.36
CA CYS A 152 9.71 24.45 0.15
C CYS A 152 10.60 24.43 1.42
N ASN A 153 10.33 23.52 2.34
CA ASN A 153 11.19 23.34 3.52
C ASN A 153 12.34 22.40 3.20
N THR A 154 13.54 22.75 3.64
CA THR A 154 14.76 21.97 3.40
C THR A 154 15.39 21.41 4.67
N ASN A 155 15.05 21.96 5.83
CA ASN A 155 15.56 21.54 7.13
C ASN A 155 14.47 20.80 7.88
N SER A 156 14.85 19.75 8.63
CA SER A 156 13.92 19.11 9.54
C SER A 156 13.50 20.11 10.63
N PRO A 157 12.20 20.21 10.93
CA PRO A 157 11.73 21.10 12.00
C PRO A 157 12.25 20.62 13.35
N LYS A 158 12.35 21.54 14.28
CA LYS A 158 12.54 21.23 15.69
C LYS A 158 11.29 20.56 16.26
N VAL A 159 11.48 19.75 17.30
CA VAL A 159 10.34 19.13 18.00
C VAL A 159 9.55 20.19 18.73
N ARG A 160 8.24 20.16 18.60
CA ARG A 160 7.33 20.95 19.43
C ARG A 160 6.79 20.07 20.56
N MET A 161 6.81 20.60 21.77
CA MET A 161 6.28 19.95 22.96
C MET A 161 5.40 20.95 23.71
N PHE A 162 4.27 20.49 24.22
CA PHE A 162 3.34 21.31 25.02
C PHE A 162 3.04 22.67 24.37
N ASN A 163 2.77 22.65 23.05
CA ASN A 163 2.50 23.82 22.20
C ASN A 163 3.69 24.78 21.96
N HIS A 164 4.88 24.48 22.47
CA HIS A 164 6.08 25.29 22.30
C HIS A 164 7.09 24.62 21.38
N GLU A 165 7.87 25.43 20.65
CA GLU A 165 9.04 24.96 19.90
C GLU A 165 10.20 24.73 20.88
N THR A 166 10.90 23.60 20.70
CA THR A 166 12.06 23.25 21.53
C THR A 166 13.33 23.28 20.71
N GLU A 167 14.48 23.13 21.38
CA GLU A 167 15.76 22.94 20.68
C GLU A 167 16.01 21.48 20.26
N PHE A 168 15.13 20.57 20.61
CA PHE A 168 15.28 19.15 20.31
C PHE A 168 15.09 18.82 18.83
N ASN A 169 15.82 17.82 18.37
CA ASN A 169 15.59 17.13 17.12
C ASN A 169 14.86 15.80 17.40
N PHE A 170 14.23 15.21 16.39
CA PHE A 170 13.45 13.97 16.52
C PHE A 170 14.25 12.75 16.99
N ASN A 171 15.59 12.78 16.85
CA ASN A 171 16.49 11.68 17.24
C ASN A 171 17.26 11.97 18.53
N ASP A 172 16.99 13.07 19.22
CA ASP A 172 17.64 13.37 20.50
C ASP A 172 17.19 12.34 21.55
N GLU A 173 18.10 11.91 22.42
CA GLU A 173 17.86 10.84 23.40
C GLU A 173 16.61 11.08 24.25
N SER A 174 16.39 12.31 24.69
CA SER A 174 15.20 12.68 25.45
C SER A 174 13.91 12.45 24.65
N ILE A 175 13.91 12.71 23.36
CA ILE A 175 12.74 12.51 22.48
C ILE A 175 12.53 11.01 22.21
N VAL A 176 13.61 10.26 22.05
CA VAL A 176 13.54 8.81 21.88
C VAL A 176 12.96 8.16 23.13
N ARG A 177 13.51 8.47 24.34
CA ARG A 177 13.01 7.98 25.62
C ARG A 177 11.52 8.33 25.84
N PHE A 178 11.12 9.58 25.55
CA PHE A 178 9.74 10.01 25.66
C PHE A 178 8.79 9.17 24.78
N LYS A 179 9.20 8.91 23.53
CA LYS A 179 8.42 8.06 22.61
C LYS A 179 8.32 6.62 23.08
N GLU A 180 9.40 6.05 23.61
CA GLU A 180 9.43 4.69 24.13
C GLU A 180 8.48 4.53 25.32
N ILE A 181 8.48 5.47 26.26
CA ILE A 181 7.55 5.46 27.40
C ILE A 181 6.09 5.53 26.90
N LEU A 182 5.77 6.45 25.97
CA LEU A 182 4.41 6.59 25.46
C LEU A 182 3.97 5.45 24.54
N PHE A 183 4.92 4.70 23.96
CA PHE A 183 4.61 3.53 23.12
C PHE A 183 3.94 2.41 23.92
N ASP A 184 4.30 2.27 25.18
CA ASP A 184 3.73 1.27 26.07
C ASP A 184 2.38 1.69 26.70
N CYS A 185 1.93 2.92 26.41
CA CYS A 185 0.61 3.42 26.87
C CYS A 185 -0.52 2.59 26.20
N PRO A 186 -1.36 1.91 26.98
CA PRO A 186 -2.41 1.06 26.43
C PRO A 186 -3.44 1.88 25.66
N GLN A 187 -3.95 1.32 24.60
CA GLN A 187 -4.99 1.92 23.79
C GLN A 187 -6.27 1.09 23.85
N SER A 188 -7.41 1.77 23.96
CA SER A 188 -8.71 1.11 23.78
C SER A 188 -8.82 0.59 22.36
N TYR A 189 -9.37 -0.60 22.19
CA TYR A 189 -9.60 -1.19 20.87
C TYR A 189 -10.95 -1.89 20.81
N GLU A 190 -11.46 -2.05 19.61
CA GLU A 190 -12.65 -2.83 19.35
C GLU A 190 -12.32 -4.02 18.46
N TYR A 191 -13.01 -5.13 18.70
CA TYR A 191 -12.95 -6.28 17.83
C TYR A 191 -14.35 -6.90 17.71
N SER A 192 -14.56 -7.63 16.62
CA SER A 192 -15.79 -8.37 16.42
C SER A 192 -15.57 -9.84 16.70
N ASP A 193 -16.44 -10.42 17.49
CA ASP A 193 -16.43 -11.84 17.80
C ASP A 193 -17.76 -12.49 17.42
N PHE A 194 -17.71 -13.75 17.01
CA PHE A 194 -18.93 -14.53 16.73
C PHE A 194 -19.39 -15.20 18.02
N ILE A 195 -20.56 -14.80 18.49
CA ILE A 195 -21.20 -15.39 19.67
C ILE A 195 -22.13 -16.51 19.21
N ASP A 196 -21.81 -17.74 19.59
CA ASP A 196 -22.65 -18.90 19.31
C ASP A 196 -24.00 -18.76 20.01
N LYS A 197 -25.06 -19.23 19.36
CA LYS A 197 -26.42 -19.16 19.90
C LYS A 197 -26.55 -19.79 21.31
N SER A 198 -25.76 -20.81 21.61
CA SER A 198 -25.72 -21.46 22.92
C SER A 198 -25.15 -20.59 24.04
N GLU A 199 -24.42 -19.55 23.71
CA GLU A 199 -23.82 -18.58 24.62
C GLU A 199 -24.61 -17.28 24.73
N MET A 200 -25.67 -17.12 23.90
CA MET A 200 -26.49 -15.91 23.86
C MET A 200 -27.49 -15.87 25.01
N SER A 201 -27.68 -14.68 25.57
CA SER A 201 -28.79 -14.41 26.50
C SER A 201 -30.14 -14.37 25.76
N GLU A 202 -31.23 -14.52 26.51
CA GLU A 202 -32.60 -14.42 25.94
C GLU A 202 -32.85 -13.06 25.27
N GLU A 203 -32.30 -11.98 25.82
CA GLU A 203 -32.39 -10.62 25.26
C GLU A 203 -31.62 -10.52 23.95
N GLU A 204 -30.45 -11.13 23.85
CA GLU A 204 -29.64 -11.16 22.64
C GLU A 204 -30.33 -11.99 21.53
N ILE A 205 -30.94 -13.10 21.86
CA ILE A 205 -31.70 -13.92 20.89
C ILE A 205 -32.87 -13.14 20.30
N ILE A 206 -33.60 -12.38 21.13
CA ILE A 206 -34.72 -11.55 20.67
C ILE A 206 -34.22 -10.42 19.76
N LYS A 207 -33.08 -9.83 20.09
CA LYS A 207 -32.48 -8.70 19.35
C LYS A 207 -31.84 -9.12 18.03
N HIS A 208 -31.38 -10.37 17.95
CA HIS A 208 -30.67 -10.94 16.81
C HIS A 208 -31.35 -12.20 16.28
N PRO A 209 -32.57 -12.07 15.70
CA PRO A 209 -33.35 -13.24 15.24
C PRO A 209 -32.66 -14.04 14.14
N GLU A 210 -31.69 -13.46 13.45
CA GLU A 210 -30.82 -14.14 12.46
C GLU A 210 -30.02 -15.29 13.07
N CYS A 211 -29.82 -15.32 14.40
CA CYS A 211 -29.12 -16.40 15.09
C CYS A 211 -29.76 -17.76 14.90
N GLU A 212 -31.07 -17.81 14.61
CA GLU A 212 -31.79 -19.05 14.30
C GLU A 212 -31.30 -19.71 13.00
N ILE A 213 -30.82 -18.94 12.06
CA ILE A 213 -30.37 -19.39 10.72
C ILE A 213 -28.87 -19.63 10.69
N ILE A 214 -28.10 -18.69 11.25
CA ILE A 214 -26.62 -18.70 11.15
C ILE A 214 -25.91 -19.28 12.38
N GLY A 215 -26.69 -19.67 13.42
CA GLY A 215 -26.16 -20.29 14.63
C GLY A 215 -25.57 -19.34 15.65
N GLY A 216 -25.74 -18.02 15.48
CA GLY A 216 -25.20 -17.00 16.37
C GLY A 216 -25.26 -15.60 15.75
N TYR A 217 -24.50 -14.65 16.28
CA TYR A 217 -24.38 -13.31 15.72
C TYR A 217 -22.98 -12.72 15.94
N ILE A 218 -22.63 -11.66 15.19
CA ILE A 218 -21.38 -10.94 15.37
C ILE A 218 -21.59 -9.83 16.39
N LYS A 219 -20.82 -9.87 17.48
CA LYS A 219 -20.82 -8.87 18.54
C LYS A 219 -19.56 -8.02 18.47
N THR A 220 -19.72 -6.71 18.45
CA THR A 220 -18.58 -5.79 18.63
C THR A 220 -18.29 -5.66 20.11
N ILE A 221 -17.07 -5.97 20.52
CA ILE A 221 -16.57 -5.89 21.88
C ILE A 221 -15.58 -4.74 21.96
N ILE A 222 -15.81 -3.83 22.90
CA ILE A 222 -14.92 -2.70 23.16
C ILE A 222 -14.11 -3.03 24.43
N VAL A 223 -12.79 -3.03 24.28
CA VAL A 223 -11.87 -3.18 25.41
C VAL A 223 -11.34 -1.80 25.75
N GLU A 224 -11.80 -1.27 26.86
CA GLU A 224 -11.34 0.03 27.35
C GLU A 224 -9.96 -0.08 28.00
N ALA A 225 -9.05 0.80 27.63
CA ALA A 225 -7.73 0.88 28.23
C ALA A 225 -7.75 1.71 29.51
N ASP A 226 -7.24 1.16 30.59
CA ASP A 226 -7.00 1.91 31.84
C ASP A 226 -5.63 2.58 31.80
N LYS A 227 -5.59 3.75 31.16
CA LYS A 227 -4.35 4.52 31.00
C LYS A 227 -3.83 5.06 32.34
N GLN A 228 -4.74 5.39 33.29
CA GLN A 228 -4.34 5.86 34.60
C GLN A 228 -3.65 4.76 35.40
N LYS A 229 -4.17 3.53 35.35
CA LYS A 229 -3.53 2.38 35.99
C LYS A 229 -2.14 2.12 35.41
N TRP A 230 -2.00 2.17 34.08
CA TRP A 230 -0.70 2.06 33.43
C TRP A 230 0.29 3.11 33.96
N TRP A 231 -0.15 4.39 34.04
CA TRP A 231 0.68 5.46 34.59
C TRP A 231 1.10 5.21 36.02
N ASP A 232 0.16 4.81 36.88
CA ASP A 232 0.39 4.65 38.31
C ASP A 232 1.26 3.44 38.65
N GLU A 233 1.02 2.29 37.95
CA GLU A 233 1.62 1.01 38.31
C GLU A 233 2.79 0.59 37.39
N ASP A 234 2.72 0.88 36.08
CA ASP A 234 3.67 0.35 35.11
C ASP A 234 4.78 1.34 34.73
N VAL A 235 4.50 2.67 34.75
CA VAL A 235 5.51 3.69 34.48
C VAL A 235 6.38 3.89 35.72
N SER A 236 7.69 3.78 35.54
CA SER A 236 8.65 3.96 36.64
C SER A 236 8.65 5.38 37.19
N ASP A 237 9.00 5.54 38.46
CA ASP A 237 9.13 6.89 39.06
C ASP A 237 10.19 7.74 38.33
N ASP A 238 11.26 7.11 37.85
CA ASP A 238 12.31 7.79 37.06
C ASP A 238 11.77 8.31 35.72
N ASP A 239 10.89 7.56 35.06
CA ASP A 239 10.25 7.99 33.82
C ASP A 239 9.17 9.07 34.06
N LYS A 240 8.43 8.98 35.18
CA LYS A 240 7.50 10.04 35.59
C LYS A 240 8.22 11.36 35.83
N GLU A 241 9.34 11.32 36.59
CA GLU A 241 10.17 12.51 36.85
C GLU A 241 10.82 13.03 35.55
N PHE A 242 11.30 12.15 34.69
CA PHE A 242 11.83 12.51 33.38
C PHE A 242 10.78 13.27 32.57
N ILE A 243 9.56 12.76 32.44
CA ILE A 243 8.47 13.42 31.69
C ILE A 243 8.17 14.81 32.27
N LYS A 244 8.08 14.93 33.59
CA LYS A 244 7.84 16.21 34.26
C LYS A 244 8.99 17.21 34.07
N SER A 245 10.20 16.72 33.81
CA SER A 245 11.39 17.55 33.57
C SER A 245 11.50 18.08 32.14
N LEU A 246 10.66 17.59 31.21
CA LEU A 246 10.71 18.03 29.81
C LEU A 246 10.42 19.52 29.67
N PRO A 247 11.02 20.19 28.68
CA PRO A 247 10.77 21.61 28.43
C PRO A 247 9.28 21.91 28.24
N TYR A 248 8.82 22.94 28.92
CA TYR A 248 7.44 23.40 28.82
C TYR A 248 6.40 22.39 29.29
N PHE A 249 6.78 21.40 30.12
CA PHE A 249 5.84 20.40 30.62
C PHE A 249 4.60 21.07 31.19
N ASP A 250 3.44 20.62 30.74
CA ASP A 250 2.13 21.10 31.16
C ASP A 250 1.23 19.89 31.44
N ALA A 251 0.82 19.73 32.67
CA ALA A 251 0.05 18.58 33.14
C ALA A 251 -1.35 18.52 32.53
N ASP A 252 -1.96 19.67 32.22
CA ASP A 252 -3.29 19.71 31.63
C ASP A 252 -3.22 19.32 30.14
N ILE A 253 -2.22 19.83 29.41
CA ILE A 253 -1.96 19.42 28.03
C ILE A 253 -1.58 17.93 27.97
N PHE A 254 -0.77 17.46 28.92
CA PHE A 254 -0.42 16.04 28.98
C PHE A 254 -1.66 15.17 29.21
N TYR A 255 -2.54 15.56 30.13
CA TYR A 255 -3.81 14.88 30.33
C TYR A 255 -4.70 14.89 29.08
N GLU A 256 -4.80 16.01 28.40
CA GLU A 256 -5.60 16.14 27.17
C GLU A 256 -5.09 15.19 26.06
N CYS A 257 -3.76 15.07 25.92
CA CYS A 257 -3.14 14.27 24.86
C CYS A 257 -3.02 12.78 25.19
N VAL A 258 -2.68 12.42 26.43
CA VAL A 258 -2.37 11.05 26.85
C VAL A 258 -3.52 10.42 27.62
N GLY A 259 -4.26 11.20 28.39
CA GLY A 259 -5.42 10.76 29.16
C GLY A 259 -5.09 10.35 30.59
N VAL A 260 -3.91 10.73 31.12
CA VAL A 260 -3.48 10.45 32.50
C VAL A 260 -3.23 11.73 33.30
N ARG A 261 -3.54 11.68 34.56
CA ARG A 261 -3.22 12.76 35.50
C ARG A 261 -1.90 12.47 36.19
N VAL A 262 -1.01 13.48 36.28
CA VAL A 262 0.37 13.37 36.75
C VAL A 262 0.62 14.19 38.02
#